data_0421f8d0e2b357529d5dfbaa62beea50
#
_entry.id   0421f8d0e2b357529d5dfbaa62beea50
#
_cell.length_a   1.000
_cell.length_b   1.000
_cell.length_c   1.000
_cell.angle_alpha   90.00
_cell.angle_beta   90.00
_cell.angle_gamma   90.00
#
_symmetry.space_group_name_H-M   'P 1'
#
loop_
_entity.id
_entity.type
_entity.pdbx_description
1 polymer ?
#
loop_
_entity_poly.entity_id
_entity_poly.type
_entity_poly.pdbx_seq_one_letter_code
_entity_poly.pdbx_strand_id
1 'polypeptide(L)'
;TSGYPFLVSKICELIDRRFEKDWSERGIQMAVKEIVKGNSGTLIDDISKNLENNGELRSFMYSISVNGQTYTYTMINPLIKIADMFSYIKDVDGKTAIHNLIFEECFQQYFTIDYEQKNAGKISVTQSEYIQNGKLNMPYVIERFQKLIHNEYRKEDNEFLERQGRLLFLCFLKPIVNGSGFYYVEPETRDGGRMDLVVSFGG
;
A
#
# COMPACT_ATOMS: atom_id res chain seq x y z
N THR A 1 -5.05 -2.70 13.02
CA THR A 1 -4.91 -1.39 13.75
C THR A 1 -3.69 -1.38 14.70
N SER A 2 -3.20 -2.56 15.12
CA SER A 2 -2.16 -2.69 16.17
C SER A 2 -2.43 -1.82 17.42
N GLY A 3 -3.70 -1.66 17.79
CA GLY A 3 -4.12 -0.86 18.95
C GLY A 3 -4.04 0.65 18.78
N TYR A 4 -3.77 1.17 17.59
CA TYR A 4 -3.69 2.62 17.36
C TYR A 4 -5.05 3.29 17.67
N PRO A 5 -5.14 4.15 18.70
CA PRO A 5 -6.42 4.58 19.27
C PRO A 5 -7.35 5.28 18.29
N PHE A 6 -6.79 6.14 17.42
CA PHE A 6 -7.56 6.82 16.39
C PHE A 6 -8.23 5.83 15.43
N LEU A 7 -7.49 4.83 14.93
CA LEU A 7 -8.02 3.84 14.00
C LEU A 7 -9.09 2.96 14.65
N VAL A 8 -8.88 2.55 15.90
CA VAL A 8 -9.88 1.76 16.65
C VAL A 8 -11.16 2.57 16.79
N SER A 9 -11.06 3.80 17.29
CA SER A 9 -12.21 4.70 17.46
C SER A 9 -12.93 4.96 16.13
N LYS A 10 -12.16 5.20 15.06
CA LYS A 10 -12.73 5.52 13.74
C LYS A 10 -13.44 4.33 13.11
N ILE A 11 -12.89 3.13 13.23
CA ILE A 11 -13.55 1.90 12.77
C ILE A 11 -14.88 1.70 13.53
N CYS A 12 -14.86 1.82 14.85
CA CYS A 12 -16.07 1.70 15.66
C CYS A 12 -17.14 2.75 15.27
N GLU A 13 -16.72 4.00 15.07
CA GLU A 13 -17.62 5.07 14.61
C GLU A 13 -18.27 4.75 13.25
N LEU A 14 -17.47 4.28 12.29
CA LEU A 14 -17.96 3.94 10.96
C LEU A 14 -18.93 2.77 10.99
N ILE A 15 -18.63 1.73 11.76
CA ILE A 15 -19.52 0.56 11.92
C ILE A 15 -20.84 0.99 12.56
N ASP A 16 -20.78 1.78 13.64
CA ASP A 16 -21.97 2.22 14.34
C ASP A 16 -22.87 3.12 13.49
N ARG A 17 -22.28 4.08 12.74
CA ARG A 17 -23.02 5.13 12.04
C ARG A 17 -23.35 4.82 10.58
N ARG A 18 -22.53 4.03 9.88
CA ARG A 18 -22.64 3.84 8.42
C ARG A 18 -22.92 2.41 7.99
N PHE A 19 -22.53 1.43 8.79
CA PHE A 19 -22.61 0.02 8.41
C PHE A 19 -23.58 -0.77 9.30
N GLU A 20 -24.67 -0.13 9.71
CA GLU A 20 -25.81 -0.76 10.41
C GLU A 20 -25.40 -1.62 11.63
N LYS A 21 -24.29 -1.23 12.29
CA LYS A 21 -23.70 -1.97 13.42
C LYS A 21 -23.26 -3.39 13.06
N ASP A 22 -22.85 -3.60 11.82
CA ASP A 22 -22.25 -4.87 11.38
C ASP A 22 -20.84 -5.03 11.98
N TRP A 23 -20.77 -5.64 13.15
CA TRP A 23 -19.51 -5.94 13.85
C TRP A 23 -18.82 -7.22 13.34
N SER A 24 -19.28 -7.79 12.23
CA SER A 24 -18.62 -8.90 11.56
C SER A 24 -17.30 -8.46 10.88
N GLU A 25 -16.53 -9.42 10.45
CA GLU A 25 -15.32 -9.17 9.65
C GLU A 25 -15.61 -8.30 8.41
N ARG A 26 -16.76 -8.52 7.77
CA ARG A 26 -17.21 -7.73 6.63
C ARG A 26 -17.39 -6.25 6.99
N GLY A 27 -18.07 -5.94 8.09
CA GLY A 27 -18.27 -4.56 8.55
C GLY A 27 -16.93 -3.87 8.89
N ILE A 28 -16.01 -4.61 9.52
CA ILE A 28 -14.65 -4.11 9.79
C ILE A 28 -13.92 -3.82 8.48
N GLN A 29 -13.96 -4.71 7.51
CA GLN A 29 -13.33 -4.51 6.20
C GLN A 29 -13.92 -3.29 5.46
N MET A 30 -15.23 -3.09 5.52
CA MET A 30 -15.89 -1.93 4.94
C MET A 30 -15.42 -0.63 5.60
N ALA A 31 -15.29 -0.61 6.93
CA ALA A 31 -14.79 0.55 7.67
C ALA A 31 -13.32 0.86 7.31
N VAL A 32 -12.47 -0.15 7.21
CA VAL A 32 -11.08 0.01 6.77
C VAL A 32 -11.02 0.59 5.35
N LYS A 33 -11.84 0.07 4.42
CA LYS A 33 -11.95 0.63 3.05
C LYS A 33 -12.26 2.11 3.03
N GLU A 34 -13.21 2.56 3.85
CA GLU A 34 -13.59 3.97 3.94
C GLU A 34 -12.44 4.84 4.49
N ILE A 35 -11.69 4.33 5.47
CA ILE A 35 -10.53 5.04 6.02
C ILE A 35 -9.45 5.20 4.93
N VAL A 36 -9.11 4.12 4.25
CA VAL A 36 -8.05 4.11 3.22
C VAL A 36 -8.43 4.95 2.00
N LYS A 37 -9.71 5.02 1.62
CA LYS A 37 -10.19 5.90 0.55
C LYS A 37 -10.12 7.39 0.89
N GLY A 38 -9.84 7.75 2.14
CA GLY A 38 -9.81 9.15 2.58
C GLY A 38 -11.19 9.77 2.79
N ASN A 39 -12.28 9.00 2.62
CA ASN A 39 -13.65 9.52 2.72
C ASN A 39 -14.10 9.82 4.16
N SER A 40 -13.32 9.40 5.15
CA SER A 40 -13.79 9.35 6.53
C SER A 40 -12.88 10.00 7.56
N GLY A 41 -11.92 10.82 7.14
CA GLY A 41 -11.08 11.49 8.13
C GLY A 41 -9.81 12.14 7.58
N THR A 42 -9.06 12.74 8.48
CA THR A 42 -7.85 13.53 8.21
C THR A 42 -6.59 12.68 8.07
N LEU A 43 -6.67 11.35 8.33
CA LEU A 43 -5.47 10.50 8.40
C LEU A 43 -4.63 10.55 7.12
N ILE A 44 -5.26 10.39 5.96
CA ILE A 44 -4.56 10.42 4.67
C ILE A 44 -4.04 11.83 4.39
N ASP A 45 -4.83 12.85 4.70
CA ASP A 45 -4.40 14.25 4.56
C ASP A 45 -3.19 14.56 5.45
N ASP A 46 -3.18 14.05 6.68
CA ASP A 46 -2.07 14.24 7.62
C ASP A 46 -0.81 13.51 7.14
N ILE A 47 -0.96 12.26 6.66
CA ILE A 47 0.14 11.50 6.03
C ILE A 47 0.70 12.28 4.84
N SER A 48 -0.16 12.72 3.91
CA SER A 48 0.25 13.44 2.71
C SER A 48 1.01 14.72 3.06
N LYS A 49 0.45 15.55 3.95
CA LYS A 49 1.10 16.79 4.41
C LYS A 49 2.45 16.54 5.08
N ASN A 50 2.54 15.51 5.94
CA ASN A 50 3.79 15.21 6.62
C ASN A 50 4.89 14.75 5.65
N LEU A 51 4.52 13.95 4.64
CA LEU A 51 5.46 13.48 3.61
C LEU A 51 5.84 14.59 2.61
N GLU A 52 4.90 15.46 2.26
CA GLU A 52 5.15 16.62 1.38
C GLU A 52 6.07 17.65 2.05
N ASN A 53 5.86 17.89 3.35
CA ASN A 53 6.66 18.85 4.11
C ASN A 53 8.04 18.32 4.51
N ASN A 54 8.27 17.01 4.42
CA ASN A 54 9.54 16.39 4.79
C ASN A 54 9.98 15.36 3.75
N GLY A 55 10.79 15.82 2.79
CA GLY A 55 11.29 14.98 1.69
C GLY A 55 12.18 13.81 2.15
N GLU A 56 12.93 13.96 3.25
CA GLU A 56 13.75 12.88 3.81
C GLU A 56 12.85 11.81 4.45
N LEU A 57 11.83 12.21 5.21
CA LEU A 57 10.82 11.29 5.76
C LEU A 57 10.08 10.57 4.63
N ARG A 58 9.71 11.29 3.57
CA ARG A 58 9.06 10.70 2.39
C ARG A 58 9.93 9.61 1.76
N SER A 59 11.21 9.90 1.52
CA SER A 59 12.16 8.93 0.96
C SER A 59 12.36 7.73 1.89
N PHE A 60 12.44 7.96 3.18
CA PHE A 60 12.55 6.92 4.19
C PHE A 60 11.31 6.02 4.23
N MET A 61 10.11 6.60 4.26
CA MET A 61 8.87 5.83 4.24
C MET A 61 8.66 5.08 2.92
N TYR A 62 9.11 5.66 1.78
CA TYR A 62 9.14 4.96 0.50
C TYR A 62 10.03 3.73 0.55
N SER A 63 11.23 3.84 1.14
CA SER A 63 12.16 2.72 1.24
C SER A 63 11.61 1.55 2.07
N ILE A 64 10.85 1.84 3.12
CA ILE A 64 10.23 0.81 3.96
C ILE A 64 8.99 0.24 3.27
N SER A 65 8.05 1.09 2.86
CA SER A 65 6.71 0.64 2.41
C SER A 65 6.69 0.09 0.98
N VAL A 66 7.54 0.61 0.09
CA VAL A 66 7.58 0.20 -1.33
C VAL A 66 8.73 -0.76 -1.59
N ASN A 67 9.95 -0.43 -1.12
CA ASN A 67 11.12 -1.26 -1.37
C ASN A 67 11.30 -2.41 -0.36
N GLY A 68 10.50 -2.43 0.72
CA GLY A 68 10.60 -3.45 1.77
C GLY A 68 11.91 -3.41 2.56
N GLN A 69 12.59 -2.26 2.59
CA GLN A 69 13.81 -2.11 3.37
C GLN A 69 13.52 -2.06 4.86
N THR A 70 14.39 -2.65 5.64
CA THR A 70 14.34 -2.59 7.11
C THR A 70 15.59 -1.91 7.64
N TYR A 71 15.45 -1.14 8.70
CA TYR A 71 16.55 -0.43 9.36
C TYR A 71 16.62 -0.86 10.82
N THR A 72 17.81 -0.78 11.43
CA THR A 72 17.93 -0.97 12.87
C THR A 72 17.11 0.10 13.58
N TYR A 73 16.14 -0.33 14.41
CA TYR A 73 15.28 0.59 15.13
C TYR A 73 16.07 1.25 16.26
N THR A 74 16.30 2.56 16.14
CA THR A 74 17.03 3.36 17.14
C THR A 74 16.63 4.82 17.09
N MET A 75 16.39 5.41 18.25
CA MET A 75 16.01 6.83 18.36
C MET A 75 17.19 7.80 18.11
N ILE A 76 18.40 7.28 17.88
CA ILE A 76 19.55 8.08 17.41
C ILE A 76 19.32 8.52 15.96
N ASN A 77 18.61 7.70 15.15
CA ASN A 77 18.27 8.06 13.78
C ASN A 77 17.10 9.07 13.77
N PRO A 78 17.32 10.30 13.27
CA PRO A 78 16.29 11.33 13.28
C PRO A 78 15.03 10.94 12.47
N LEU A 79 15.19 10.18 11.37
CA LEU A 79 14.06 9.75 10.53
C LEU A 79 13.21 8.69 11.25
N ILE A 80 13.85 7.77 11.96
CA ILE A 80 13.16 6.78 12.79
C ILE A 80 12.40 7.50 13.91
N LYS A 81 13.04 8.46 14.58
CA LYS A 81 12.42 9.26 15.65
C LYS A 81 11.18 10.02 15.16
N ILE A 82 11.24 10.63 13.96
CA ILE A 82 10.12 11.35 13.38
C ILE A 82 9.01 10.38 12.94
N ALA A 83 9.36 9.29 12.27
CA ALA A 83 8.40 8.28 11.81
C ALA A 83 7.70 7.58 12.99
N ASP A 84 8.42 7.32 14.09
CA ASP A 84 7.88 6.77 15.33
C ASP A 84 6.93 7.76 16.01
N MET A 85 7.32 9.04 16.09
CA MET A 85 6.49 10.11 16.67
C MET A 85 5.13 10.23 15.95
N PHE A 86 5.09 10.02 14.64
CA PHE A 86 3.85 9.95 13.87
C PHE A 86 3.17 8.56 13.93
N SER A 87 3.73 7.61 14.64
CA SER A 87 3.28 6.20 14.69
C SER A 87 3.22 5.54 13.31
N TYR A 88 4.08 5.94 12.39
CA TYR A 88 4.16 5.33 11.06
C TYR A 88 4.89 4.00 11.09
N ILE A 89 5.84 3.86 12.01
CA ILE A 89 6.64 2.66 12.20
C ILE A 89 6.57 2.15 13.64
N LYS A 90 6.99 0.93 13.84
CA LYS A 90 7.17 0.28 15.14
C LYS A 90 8.46 -0.54 15.16
N ASP A 91 8.91 -0.88 16.36
CA ASP A 91 9.97 -1.86 16.58
C ASP A 91 9.42 -3.29 16.44
N VAL A 92 10.08 -4.08 15.62
CA VAL A 92 9.88 -5.52 15.53
C VAL A 92 11.25 -6.17 15.56
N ASP A 93 11.59 -6.77 16.69
CA ASP A 93 12.87 -7.47 16.90
C ASP A 93 14.11 -6.59 16.58
N GLY A 94 14.08 -5.32 16.97
CA GLY A 94 15.16 -4.35 16.74
C GLY A 94 15.20 -3.78 15.33
N LYS A 95 14.18 -4.05 14.49
CA LYS A 95 14.06 -3.54 13.12
C LYS A 95 12.81 -2.69 12.94
N THR A 96 12.89 -1.75 12.00
CA THR A 96 11.73 -0.94 11.60
C THR A 96 10.73 -1.76 10.81
N ALA A 97 9.46 -1.65 11.17
CA ALA A 97 8.33 -2.12 10.38
C ALA A 97 7.22 -1.07 10.36
N ILE A 98 6.36 -1.08 9.35
CA ILE A 98 5.17 -0.21 9.35
C ILE A 98 4.28 -0.58 10.53
N HIS A 99 3.72 0.42 11.19
CA HIS A 99 3.01 0.23 12.47
C HIS A 99 1.82 -0.74 12.35
N ASN A 100 1.06 -0.66 11.26
CA ASN A 100 -0.08 -1.55 11.00
C ASN A 100 -0.45 -1.55 9.50
N LEU A 101 -1.26 -2.54 9.10
CA LEU A 101 -1.68 -2.74 7.70
C LEU A 101 -2.46 -1.56 7.11
N ILE A 102 -3.19 -0.78 7.92
CA ILE A 102 -3.92 0.40 7.41
C ILE A 102 -2.92 1.50 7.02
N PHE A 103 -1.91 1.77 7.85
CA PHE A 103 -0.85 2.69 7.48
C PHE A 103 -0.07 2.21 6.26
N GLU A 104 0.21 0.91 6.19
CA GLU A 104 0.88 0.32 5.04
C GLU A 104 0.11 0.58 3.74
N GLU A 105 -1.20 0.31 3.74
CA GLU A 105 -2.07 0.57 2.60
C GLU A 105 -2.16 2.06 2.26
N CYS A 106 -2.22 2.94 3.27
CA CYS A 106 -2.19 4.39 3.05
C CYS A 106 -0.89 4.85 2.37
N PHE A 107 0.28 4.37 2.81
CA PHE A 107 1.56 4.72 2.17
C PHE A 107 1.66 4.18 0.75
N GLN A 108 1.26 2.94 0.52
CA GLN A 108 1.26 2.35 -0.82
C GLN A 108 0.34 3.15 -1.74
N GLN A 109 -0.85 3.52 -1.28
CA GLN A 109 -1.77 4.34 -2.05
C GLN A 109 -1.18 5.73 -2.35
N TYR A 110 -0.58 6.39 -1.37
CA TYR A 110 0.08 7.69 -1.55
C TYR A 110 1.16 7.62 -2.63
N PHE A 111 2.08 6.66 -2.52
CA PHE A 111 3.19 6.53 -3.48
C PHE A 111 2.72 6.08 -4.87
N THR A 112 1.67 5.26 -4.94
CA THR A 112 1.07 4.85 -6.21
C THR A 112 0.45 6.03 -6.93
N ILE A 113 -0.33 6.88 -6.23
CA ILE A 113 -0.95 8.09 -6.81
C ILE A 113 0.13 9.07 -7.25
N ASP A 114 1.15 9.31 -6.43
CA ASP A 114 2.26 10.18 -6.78
C ASP A 114 2.99 9.70 -8.04
N TYR A 115 3.20 8.39 -8.17
CA TYR A 115 3.79 7.81 -9.37
C TYR A 115 2.87 7.94 -10.59
N GLU A 116 1.57 7.64 -10.45
CA GLU A 116 0.57 7.79 -11.52
C GLU A 116 0.52 9.23 -12.04
N GLN A 117 0.53 10.22 -11.15
CA GLN A 117 0.53 11.64 -11.53
C GLN A 117 1.77 12.04 -12.32
N LYS A 118 2.95 11.56 -11.90
CA LYS A 118 4.23 11.85 -12.57
C LYS A 118 4.39 11.14 -13.92
N ASN A 119 3.68 10.05 -14.11
CA ASN A 119 3.73 9.20 -15.31
C ASN A 119 2.38 9.09 -16.01
N ALA A 120 1.56 10.14 -15.94
CA ALA A 120 0.23 10.16 -16.54
C ALA A 120 0.27 9.76 -18.02
N GLY A 121 -0.57 8.81 -18.40
CA GLY A 121 -0.69 8.31 -19.78
C GLY A 121 0.21 7.12 -20.14
N LYS A 122 1.15 6.70 -19.31
CA LYS A 122 2.00 5.53 -19.60
C LYS A 122 1.33 4.19 -19.28
N ILE A 123 0.40 4.16 -18.32
CA ILE A 123 -0.31 2.97 -17.91
C ILE A 123 -1.79 3.17 -18.16
N SER A 124 -2.34 2.47 -19.16
CA SER A 124 -3.78 2.43 -19.44
C SER A 124 -4.26 0.99 -19.35
N VAL A 125 -5.20 0.73 -18.44
CA VAL A 125 -5.69 -0.63 -18.15
C VAL A 125 -7.21 -0.61 -18.05
N THR A 126 -7.88 -1.52 -18.78
CA THR A 126 -9.32 -1.72 -18.72
C THR A 126 -9.63 -2.96 -17.90
N GLN A 127 -10.25 -2.81 -16.74
CA GLN A 127 -10.52 -3.88 -15.78
C GLN A 127 -11.16 -5.13 -16.40
N SER A 128 -12.14 -4.95 -17.30
CA SER A 128 -12.89 -6.05 -17.90
C SER A 128 -12.04 -7.06 -18.70
N GLU A 129 -10.87 -6.65 -19.17
CA GLU A 129 -9.96 -7.54 -19.91
C GLU A 129 -9.30 -8.59 -19.00
N TYR A 130 -9.21 -8.32 -17.71
CA TYR A 130 -8.48 -9.13 -16.73
C TYR A 130 -9.40 -10.01 -15.88
N ILE A 131 -10.73 -9.86 -16.04
CA ILE A 131 -11.70 -10.62 -15.26
C ILE A 131 -12.38 -11.64 -16.18
N GLN A 132 -12.29 -12.92 -15.80
CA GLN A 132 -12.95 -14.03 -16.50
C GLN A 132 -13.85 -14.76 -15.51
N ASN A 133 -15.14 -14.88 -15.83
CA ASN A 133 -16.14 -15.55 -14.99
C ASN A 133 -16.16 -15.03 -13.54
N GLY A 134 -16.01 -13.70 -13.35
CA GLY A 134 -15.97 -13.08 -12.02
C GLY A 134 -14.67 -13.28 -11.24
N LYS A 135 -13.67 -13.93 -11.83
CA LYS A 135 -12.36 -14.18 -11.20
C LYS A 135 -11.26 -13.42 -11.92
N LEU A 136 -10.28 -12.95 -11.14
CA LEU A 136 -9.08 -12.31 -11.66
C LEU A 136 -8.18 -13.33 -12.35
N ASN A 137 -7.86 -13.09 -13.62
CA ASN A 137 -6.92 -13.91 -14.38
C ASN A 137 -5.48 -13.43 -14.13
N MET A 138 -4.90 -13.84 -12.99
CA MET A 138 -3.53 -13.45 -12.59
C MET A 138 -2.46 -13.82 -13.64
N PRO A 139 -2.46 -15.00 -14.28
CA PRO A 139 -1.51 -15.29 -15.36
C PRO A 139 -1.55 -14.24 -16.47
N TYR A 140 -2.74 -13.80 -16.88
CA TYR A 140 -2.89 -12.78 -17.91
C TYR A 140 -2.43 -11.39 -17.41
N VAL A 141 -2.71 -11.04 -16.15
CA VAL A 141 -2.19 -9.81 -15.51
C VAL A 141 -0.67 -9.78 -15.59
N ILE A 142 -0.01 -10.86 -15.19
CA ILE A 142 1.46 -10.95 -15.20
C ILE A 142 2.01 -10.86 -16.63
N GLU A 143 1.42 -11.59 -17.57
CA GLU A 143 1.84 -11.55 -18.99
C GLU A 143 1.74 -10.13 -19.57
N ARG A 144 0.64 -9.44 -19.30
CA ARG A 144 0.43 -8.06 -19.78
C ARG A 144 1.38 -7.08 -19.14
N PHE A 145 1.65 -7.24 -17.83
CA PHE A 145 2.64 -6.43 -17.14
C PHE A 145 4.06 -6.65 -17.68
N GLN A 146 4.46 -7.90 -17.93
CA GLN A 146 5.74 -8.20 -18.56
C GLN A 146 5.87 -7.56 -19.95
N LYS A 147 4.82 -7.59 -20.77
CA LYS A 147 4.79 -6.90 -22.05
C LYS A 147 4.92 -5.38 -21.90
N LEU A 148 4.23 -4.79 -20.92
CA LEU A 148 4.36 -3.36 -20.61
C LEU A 148 5.80 -3.00 -20.28
N ILE A 149 6.42 -3.75 -19.35
CA ILE A 149 7.82 -3.52 -18.97
C ILE A 149 8.75 -3.66 -20.16
N HIS A 150 8.58 -4.69 -20.96
CA HIS A 150 9.44 -4.93 -22.13
C HIS A 150 9.33 -3.83 -23.19
N ASN A 151 8.15 -3.25 -23.38
CA ASN A 151 7.90 -2.21 -24.37
C ASN A 151 8.33 -0.81 -23.92
N GLU A 152 8.13 -0.49 -22.63
CA GLU A 152 8.34 0.87 -22.08
C GLU A 152 9.76 1.06 -21.51
N TYR A 153 10.44 -0.04 -21.13
CA TYR A 153 11.74 0.03 -20.46
C TYR A 153 12.81 -0.75 -21.25
N ARG A 154 13.98 -0.14 -21.41
CA ARG A 154 15.13 -0.76 -22.08
C ARG A 154 15.91 -1.63 -21.10
N LYS A 155 16.77 -2.52 -21.64
CA LYS A 155 17.66 -3.35 -20.81
C LYS A 155 18.60 -2.53 -19.89
N GLU A 156 18.86 -1.30 -20.26
CA GLU A 156 19.68 -0.35 -19.50
C GLU A 156 18.98 0.18 -18.25
N ASP A 157 17.65 0.05 -18.16
CA ASP A 157 16.82 0.47 -17.04
C ASP A 157 16.68 -0.61 -15.94
N ASN A 158 17.46 -1.69 -15.97
CA ASN A 158 17.34 -2.82 -15.03
C ASN A 158 17.42 -2.38 -13.56
N GLU A 159 18.33 -1.47 -13.23
CA GLU A 159 18.49 -0.95 -11.87
C GLU A 159 17.24 -0.18 -11.42
N PHE A 160 16.62 0.57 -12.32
CA PHE A 160 15.35 1.26 -12.09
C PHE A 160 14.21 0.25 -11.87
N LEU A 161 14.12 -0.77 -12.73
CA LEU A 161 13.09 -1.81 -12.63
C LEU A 161 13.24 -2.64 -11.36
N GLU A 162 14.45 -2.95 -10.93
CA GLU A 162 14.72 -3.65 -9.68
C GLU A 162 14.23 -2.85 -8.48
N ARG A 163 14.45 -1.52 -8.48
CA ARG A 163 14.03 -0.63 -7.40
C ARG A 163 12.55 -0.25 -7.44
N GLN A 164 11.97 -0.11 -8.62
CA GLN A 164 10.60 0.41 -8.78
C GLN A 164 9.61 -0.60 -9.39
N GLY A 165 10.05 -1.79 -9.74
CA GLY A 165 9.21 -2.81 -10.37
C GLY A 165 7.95 -3.15 -9.57
N ARG A 166 8.08 -3.19 -8.24
CA ARG A 166 6.94 -3.40 -7.34
C ARG A 166 5.92 -2.26 -7.48
N LEU A 167 6.36 -1.00 -7.39
CA LEU A 167 5.47 0.15 -7.52
C LEU A 167 4.80 0.19 -8.89
N LEU A 168 5.54 -0.08 -9.95
CA LEU A 168 5.00 -0.19 -11.31
C LEU A 168 3.93 -1.27 -11.40
N PHE A 169 4.17 -2.43 -10.79
CA PHE A 169 3.18 -3.51 -10.75
C PHE A 169 1.93 -3.12 -9.96
N LEU A 170 2.09 -2.44 -8.83
CA LEU A 170 0.98 -1.93 -8.03
C LEU A 170 0.15 -0.90 -8.82
N CYS A 171 0.79 0.03 -9.52
CA CYS A 171 0.11 1.00 -10.40
C CYS A 171 -0.65 0.31 -11.53
N PHE A 172 -0.07 -0.76 -12.11
CA PHE A 172 -0.72 -1.55 -13.14
C PHE A 172 -1.90 -2.37 -12.60
N LEU A 173 -1.76 -2.96 -11.40
CA LEU A 173 -2.75 -3.82 -10.77
C LEU A 173 -3.94 -3.05 -10.19
N LYS A 174 -3.70 -1.86 -9.64
CA LYS A 174 -4.70 -1.05 -8.94
C LYS A 174 -5.99 -0.83 -9.76
N PRO A 175 -5.97 -0.36 -11.02
CA PRO A 175 -7.19 -0.21 -11.81
C PRO A 175 -7.90 -1.53 -12.10
N ILE A 176 -7.17 -2.65 -12.14
CA ILE A 176 -7.74 -3.99 -12.38
C ILE A 176 -8.55 -4.47 -11.17
N VAL A 177 -8.02 -4.28 -9.95
CA VAL A 177 -8.68 -4.77 -8.73
C VAL A 177 -9.60 -3.75 -8.09
N ASN A 178 -9.59 -2.50 -8.55
CA ASN A 178 -10.35 -1.42 -7.95
C ASN A 178 -11.85 -1.72 -7.89
N GLY A 179 -12.41 -1.68 -6.68
CA GLY A 179 -13.83 -1.94 -6.43
C GLY A 179 -14.20 -3.42 -6.24
N SER A 180 -13.36 -4.37 -6.66
CA SER A 180 -13.65 -5.81 -6.62
C SER A 180 -12.62 -6.63 -5.84
N GLY A 181 -11.54 -6.01 -5.41
CA GLY A 181 -10.47 -6.71 -4.69
C GLY A 181 -9.58 -5.77 -3.90
N PHE A 182 -8.63 -6.39 -3.20
CA PHE A 182 -7.56 -5.73 -2.45
C PHE A 182 -6.22 -6.35 -2.79
N TYR A 183 -5.18 -5.56 -2.63
CA TYR A 183 -3.83 -6.08 -2.59
C TYR A 183 -3.13 -5.54 -1.34
N TYR A 184 -2.20 -6.30 -0.83
CA TYR A 184 -1.30 -5.89 0.24
C TYR A 184 0.07 -6.50 0.01
N VAL A 185 1.09 -5.76 0.44
CA VAL A 185 2.49 -6.20 0.38
C VAL A 185 2.81 -6.82 1.72
N GLU A 186 3.19 -8.09 1.74
CA GLU A 186 3.61 -8.74 2.97
C GLU A 186 5.12 -8.60 3.16
N PRO A 187 5.59 -8.10 4.31
CA PRO A 187 7.02 -7.88 4.55
C PRO A 187 7.71 -9.17 4.76
N GLU A 188 7.56 -10.16 5.35
CA GLU A 188 8.26 -11.45 5.49
C GLU A 188 7.30 -12.57 5.93
N THR A 189 7.39 -13.73 5.30
CA THR A 189 6.71 -14.94 5.81
C THR A 189 7.50 -15.52 7.00
N ARG A 190 6.81 -16.26 7.89
CA ARG A 190 7.41 -16.91 9.08
C ARG A 190 8.61 -17.80 8.75
N ASP A 191 8.75 -18.24 7.51
CA ASP A 191 9.81 -19.15 7.05
C ASP A 191 10.97 -18.42 6.37
N GLY A 192 11.06 -17.08 6.52
CA GLY A 192 12.12 -16.28 5.90
C GLY A 192 11.98 -16.10 4.38
N GLY A 193 10.89 -16.57 3.79
CA GLY A 193 10.53 -16.31 2.41
C GLY A 193 9.85 -14.94 2.29
N ARG A 194 10.15 -14.18 1.24
CA ARG A 194 9.42 -12.95 0.93
C ARG A 194 8.25 -13.26 0.02
N MET A 195 7.03 -12.99 0.47
CA MET A 195 5.90 -12.78 -0.45
C MET A 195 5.84 -11.29 -0.79
N ASP A 196 6.08 -10.98 -2.05
CA ASP A 196 6.15 -9.58 -2.47
C ASP A 196 4.77 -8.94 -2.54
N LEU A 197 3.72 -9.71 -2.80
CA LEU A 197 2.36 -9.18 -2.95
C LEU A 197 1.29 -10.26 -2.74
N VAL A 198 0.25 -9.92 -2.00
CA VAL A 198 -0.97 -10.74 -1.89
C VAL A 198 -2.13 -9.98 -2.51
N VAL A 199 -2.89 -10.64 -3.38
CA VAL A 199 -4.08 -10.10 -4.03
C VAL A 199 -5.29 -10.90 -3.63
N SER A 200 -6.30 -10.26 -3.04
CA SER A 200 -7.62 -10.82 -2.76
C SER A 200 -8.63 -10.23 -3.73
N PHE A 201 -9.35 -11.07 -4.45
CA PHE A 201 -10.30 -10.63 -5.47
C PHE A 201 -11.57 -11.46 -5.43
N GLY A 202 -12.75 -10.81 -5.42
CA GLY A 202 -14.06 -11.49 -5.49
C GLY A 202 -14.44 -12.25 -4.21
N GLY A 203 -13.90 -11.86 -3.05
CA GLY A 203 -14.23 -12.41 -1.74
C GLY A 203 -15.43 -11.75 -1.10
#